data_07b3e9a3547730f9c6852d3d9aaf8d4e
#
_entry.id   07b3e9a3547730f9c6852d3d9aaf8d4e
#
_cell.length_a   1.000
_cell.length_b   1.000
_cell.length_c   1.000
_cell.angle_alpha   90.00
_cell.angle_beta   90.00
_cell.angle_gamma   90.00
#
_symmetry.space_group_name_H-M   'P 1'
#
loop_
_entity.id
_entity.type
_entity.pdbx_description
1 polymer ?
#
loop_
_entity_poly.entity_id
_entity_poly.type
_entity_poly.pdbx_seq_one_letter_code
_entity_poly.pdbx_strand_id
1 'polypeptide(L)' 'MAWIALSYRGAEYTAKDLIDISKTLLEGTGSTFTNYEVYDDCDMLMVCGVDADGRETCLELSLDELVNYRA' A
#
# COMPACT_ATOMS: atom_id res chain seq x y z
N MET A 1 18.55 9.65 0.78
CA MET A 1 17.19 9.12 0.57
C MET A 1 16.82 8.23 1.74
N ALA A 2 15.74 8.55 2.38
CA ALA A 2 15.27 7.73 3.50
C ALA A 2 14.44 6.58 2.96
N TRP A 3 14.85 5.38 3.28
CA TRP A 3 14.08 4.18 2.97
C TRP A 3 13.27 3.83 4.20
N ILE A 4 11.97 3.84 4.06
CA ILE A 4 11.11 3.42 5.15
C ILE A 4 10.92 1.92 5.00
N ALA A 5 11.39 1.19 6.00
CA ALA A 5 11.14 -0.24 6.09
C ALA A 5 10.06 -0.45 7.13
N LEU A 6 9.03 -1.18 6.77
CA LEU A 6 7.98 -1.58 7.70
C LEU A 6 8.26 -2.99 8.15
N SER A 7 8.36 -3.19 9.46
CA SER A 7 8.49 -4.53 10.04
C SER A 7 7.18 -4.88 10.73
N TYR A 8 6.56 -5.96 10.29
CA TYR A 8 5.27 -6.38 10.84
C TYR A 8 5.22 -7.90 10.91
N ARG A 9 5.00 -8.42 12.11
CA ARG A 9 4.91 -9.87 12.36
C ARG A 9 6.11 -10.66 11.83
N GLY A 10 7.30 -10.09 11.99
CA GLY A 10 8.53 -10.75 11.56
C GLY A 10 8.84 -10.65 10.07
N ALA A 11 7.98 -10.00 9.31
CA ALA A 11 8.22 -9.74 7.89
C ALA A 11 8.65 -8.29 7.70
N GLU A 12 9.62 -8.07 6.83
CA GLU A 12 10.09 -6.74 6.51
C GLU A 12 9.63 -6.34 5.12
N TYR A 13 9.12 -5.13 5.00
CA TYR A 13 8.64 -4.57 3.74
C TYR A 13 9.42 -3.32 3.41
N THR A 14 10.03 -3.28 2.25
CA THR A 14 10.72 -2.07 1.78
C THR A 14 9.69 -1.13 1.15
N ALA A 15 10.11 0.10 0.89
CA ALA A 15 9.26 1.05 0.16
C ALA A 15 8.86 0.48 -1.20
N LYS A 16 9.79 -0.23 -1.86
CA LYS A 16 9.48 -0.84 -3.15
C LYS A 16 8.40 -1.91 -3.03
N ASP A 17 8.46 -2.73 -1.99
CA ASP A 17 7.44 -3.75 -1.75
C ASP A 17 6.06 -3.12 -1.56
N LEU A 18 5.99 -2.05 -0.77
CA LEU A 18 4.73 -1.38 -0.49
C LEU A 18 4.16 -0.72 -1.75
N ILE A 19 5.02 -0.14 -2.58
CA ILE A 19 4.60 0.44 -3.85
C ILE A 19 4.06 -0.63 -4.79
N ASP A 20 4.75 -1.77 -4.90
CA ASP A 20 4.33 -2.85 -5.78
C ASP A 20 2.96 -3.42 -5.36
N ILE A 21 2.77 -3.62 -4.06
CA ILE A 21 1.49 -4.09 -3.52
C ILE A 21 0.39 -3.05 -3.79
N SER A 22 0.71 -1.78 -3.56
CA SER A 22 -0.24 -0.68 -3.76
C SER A 22 -0.68 -0.59 -5.23
N LYS A 23 0.25 -0.71 -6.14
CA LYS A 23 -0.06 -0.70 -7.58
C LYS A 23 -0.97 -1.87 -7.94
N THR A 24 -0.67 -3.05 -7.45
CA THR A 24 -1.47 -4.25 -7.71
C THR A 24 -2.91 -4.06 -7.22
N LEU A 25 -3.09 -3.51 -6.03
CA LEU A 25 -4.41 -3.24 -5.48
C LEU A 25 -5.19 -2.25 -6.34
N LEU A 26 -4.56 -1.16 -6.74
CA LEU A 26 -5.22 -0.12 -7.51
C LEU A 26 -5.50 -0.53 -8.95
N GLU A 27 -4.63 -1.31 -9.57
CA GLU A 27 -4.87 -1.83 -10.91
C GLU A 27 -6.15 -2.66 -10.96
N GLY A 28 -6.46 -3.38 -9.89
CA GLY A 28 -7.70 -4.13 -9.79
C GLY A 28 -8.95 -3.25 -9.79
N THR A 29 -8.81 -1.97 -9.46
CA THR A 29 -9.93 -1.00 -9.47
C THR A 29 -9.92 -0.10 -10.70
N GLY A 30 -8.91 -0.21 -11.56
CA GLY A 30 -8.77 0.66 -12.72
C GLY A 30 -8.14 2.01 -12.41
N SER A 31 -7.57 2.18 -11.24
CA SER A 31 -6.95 3.43 -10.80
C SER A 31 -5.43 3.38 -10.95
N THR A 32 -4.82 4.55 -11.04
CA THR A 32 -3.37 4.70 -11.14
C THR A 32 -2.80 5.11 -9.78
N PHE A 33 -1.81 4.38 -9.31
CA PHE A 33 -1.18 4.65 -8.03
C PHE A 33 -0.52 6.03 -7.99
N THR A 34 -0.70 6.75 -6.89
CA THR A 34 -0.03 8.03 -6.64
C THR A 34 0.85 7.98 -5.40
N ASN A 35 0.34 7.49 -4.28
CA ASN A 35 1.11 7.42 -3.03
C ASN A 35 0.50 6.43 -2.06
N TYR A 36 1.24 6.14 -0.98
CA TYR A 36 0.75 5.32 0.10
C TYR A 36 1.16 5.92 1.44
N GLU A 37 0.46 5.54 2.49
CA GLU A 37 0.80 5.90 3.86
C GLU A 37 0.63 4.69 4.76
N VAL A 38 1.52 4.54 5.74
CA VAL A 38 1.43 3.48 6.73
C VAL A 38 1.02 4.09 8.06
N TYR A 39 -0.03 3.56 8.66
CA TYR A 39 -0.54 3.97 9.96
C TYR A 39 -0.26 2.86 10.97
N ASP A 40 0.89 2.93 11.63
CA ASP A 40 1.31 1.91 12.58
C ASP A 40 0.36 1.78 13.77
N ASP A 41 -0.19 2.89 14.22
CA ASP A 41 -1.09 2.91 15.37
C ASP A 41 -2.42 2.21 15.08
N CYS A 42 -2.80 2.11 13.81
CA CYS A 42 -4.03 1.45 13.38
C CYS A 42 -3.77 0.16 12.62
N ASP A 43 -2.51 -0.26 12.48
CA ASP A 43 -2.11 -1.43 11.72
C ASP A 43 -2.71 -1.42 10.31
N MET A 44 -2.55 -0.31 9.62
CA MET A 44 -3.20 -0.09 8.34
C MET A 44 -2.25 0.52 7.30
N LEU A 45 -2.41 0.08 6.07
CA LEU A 45 -1.78 0.70 4.90
C LEU A 45 -2.88 1.39 4.11
N MET A 46 -2.71 2.68 3.85
CA MET A 46 -3.61 3.43 2.99
C MET A 46 -2.93 3.63 1.64
N VAL A 47 -3.62 3.28 0.57
CA VAL A 47 -3.11 3.36 -0.79
C VAL A 47 -3.96 4.34 -1.57
N CYS A 48 -3.34 5.34 -2.16
CA CYS A 48 -4.05 6.39 -2.90
C CYS A 48 -3.68 6.39 -4.37
N GLY A 49 -4.65 6.75 -5.19
CA GLY A 49 -4.46 6.85 -6.63
C GLY A 49 -5.52 7.71 -7.25
N VAL A 50 -5.54 7.74 -8.58
CA VAL A 50 -6.55 8.48 -9.34
C VAL A 50 -7.21 7.54 -10.34
N ASP A 51 -8.53 7.69 -10.49
CA ASP A 51 -9.28 6.90 -11.47
C ASP A 51 -9.19 7.50 -12.87
N ALA A 52 -9.89 6.90 -13.82
CA ALA A 52 -9.87 7.34 -15.21
C ALA A 52 -10.42 8.76 -15.39
N ASP A 53 -11.26 9.21 -14.46
CA ASP A 53 -11.84 10.56 -14.49
C ASP A 53 -10.97 11.57 -13.75
N GLY A 54 -9.82 11.17 -13.22
CA GLY A 54 -8.91 12.02 -12.49
C GLY A 54 -9.33 12.26 -11.03
N ARG A 55 -10.25 11.47 -10.50
CA ARG A 55 -10.70 11.59 -9.12
C ARG A 55 -9.79 10.80 -8.21
N GLU A 56 -9.50 11.37 -7.05
CA GLU A 56 -8.71 10.69 -6.05
C GLU A 56 -9.49 9.52 -5.46
N THR A 57 -8.80 8.40 -5.34
CA THR A 57 -9.34 7.17 -4.79
C THR A 57 -8.35 6.61 -3.78
N CYS A 58 -8.83 6.21 -2.61
CA CYS A 58 -7.97 5.61 -1.59
C CYS A 58 -8.57 4.29 -1.14
N LEU A 59 -7.68 3.31 -0.95
CA LEU A 59 -8.03 1.99 -0.43
C LEU A 59 -7.30 1.77 0.88
N GLU A 60 -7.94 1.04 1.77
CA GLU A 60 -7.34 0.67 3.05
C GLU A 60 -7.07 -0.83 3.06
N LEU A 61 -5.88 -1.19 3.50
CA LEU A 61 -5.47 -2.57 3.63
C LEU A 61 -4.92 -2.77 5.04
N SER A 62 -5.44 -3.77 5.75
CA SER A 62 -4.93 -4.10 7.07
C SER A 62 -3.52 -4.69 6.92
N LEU A 63 -2.62 -4.38 7.87
CA LEU A 63 -1.26 -4.93 7.84
C LEU A 63 -1.26 -6.45 7.97
N ASP A 64 -2.30 -7.03 8.59
CA ASP A 64 -2.46 -8.49 8.64
C ASP A 64 -2.64 -9.07 7.23
N GLU A 65 -3.39 -8.39 6.38
CA GLU A 65 -3.57 -8.82 4.99
C GLU A 65 -2.31 -8.63 4.16
N LEU A 66 -1.51 -7.64 4.53
CA LEU A 66 -0.25 -7.36 3.84
C LEU A 66 0.68 -8.57 3.85
N VAL A 67 0.69 -9.32 4.94
CA VAL A 67 1.54 -10.51 5.07
C VAL A 67 1.22 -11.54 3.99
N ASN A 68 -0.03 -11.64 3.58
CA ASN A 68 -0.47 -12.59 2.56
C ASN A 68 0.08 -12.27 1.17
N TYR A 69 0.34 -11.00 0.90
CA TYR A 69 0.88 -10.59 -0.40
C TYR A 69 2.35 -10.94 -0.56
N ARG A 70 3.01 -11.19 0.54
CA ARG A 70 4.43 -11.49 0.53
C ARG A 70 4.73 -12.99 0.45
N ALA A 71 3.77 -13.77 0.80
CA ALA A 71 3.90 -15.24 0.78
C ALA A 71 3.98 -15.83 -0.67
#